data_4be1d59aaf29161a381e0bd3c358cbf1
#
_entry.id   4be1d59aaf29161a381e0bd3c358cbf1
#
_cell.length_a   1.000
_cell.length_b   1.000
_cell.length_c   1.000
_cell.angle_alpha   90.00
_cell.angle_beta   90.00
_cell.angle_gamma   90.00
#
_symmetry.space_group_name_H-M   'P 1'
#
loop_
_entity.id
_entity.type
_entity.pdbx_description
1 polymer ?
#
loop_
_entity_poly.entity_id
_entity_poly.type
_entity_poly.pdbx_seq_one_letter_code
_entity_poly.pdbx_strand_id
1 'polypeptide(L)'
;RRSSDLVRQEVAVLIPPEWRRFPNSFSHIFGGGYGAGYFSYKWAEVLSADAYAAFEETHNPDGSHSRATGQKYLHEILERGGSRSALENFTAFRGRAPQLDALLRHQGMAEPISA
;
A
#
# COMPACT_ATOMS: atom_id res chain seq x y z
N ARG A 1 26.14 15.63 -10.97
CA ARG A 1 25.41 14.58 -10.22
C ARG A 1 23.93 14.80 -10.37
N ARG A 2 23.16 13.73 -10.48
CA ARG A 2 21.70 13.78 -10.60
C ARG A 2 21.09 14.03 -9.21
N SER A 3 20.03 14.81 -9.13
CA SER A 3 19.36 15.09 -7.86
C SER A 3 18.93 13.81 -7.11
N SER A 4 18.49 12.77 -7.85
CA SER A 4 18.16 11.47 -7.25
C SER A 4 19.34 10.77 -6.58
N ASP A 5 20.58 10.96 -7.10
CA ASP A 5 21.78 10.35 -6.50
C ASP A 5 22.17 11.06 -5.21
N LEU A 6 21.93 12.38 -5.11
CA LEU A 6 22.17 13.15 -3.90
C LEU A 6 21.19 12.72 -2.78
N VAL A 7 19.90 12.65 -3.09
CA VAL A 7 18.88 12.20 -2.13
C VAL A 7 19.17 10.77 -1.65
N ARG A 8 19.58 9.88 -2.55
CA ARG A 8 19.95 8.50 -2.15
C ARG A 8 21.13 8.44 -1.18
N GLN A 9 22.11 9.33 -1.30
CA GLN A 9 23.23 9.37 -0.37
C GLN A 9 22.80 9.76 1.04
N GLU A 10 21.68 10.47 1.19
CA GLU A 10 21.14 10.90 2.49
C GLU A 10 20.19 9.89 3.11
N VAL A 11 19.37 9.23 2.29
CA VAL A 11 18.23 8.44 2.82
C VAL A 11 18.29 6.93 2.54
N ALA A 12 19.14 6.47 1.62
CA ALA A 12 19.17 5.06 1.26
C ALA A 12 20.03 4.23 2.22
N VAL A 13 19.47 3.11 2.69
CA VAL A 13 20.20 2.13 3.50
C VAL A 13 21.33 1.46 2.70
N LEU A 14 21.04 1.18 1.41
CA LEU A 14 22.03 0.62 0.47
C LEU A 14 22.24 1.59 -0.68
N ILE A 15 23.46 2.09 -0.81
CA ILE A 15 23.86 3.00 -1.88
C ILE A 15 24.27 2.16 -3.10
N PRO A 16 23.58 2.29 -4.25
CA PRO A 16 23.95 1.55 -5.45
C PRO A 16 25.28 2.06 -6.03
N PRO A 17 26.02 1.21 -6.76
CA PRO A 17 27.29 1.61 -7.37
C PRO A 17 27.10 2.73 -8.41
N GLU A 18 28.10 3.59 -8.60
CA GLU A 18 28.04 4.78 -9.45
C GLU A 18 27.73 4.49 -10.92
N TRP A 19 28.11 3.31 -11.43
CA TRP A 19 27.83 2.91 -12.80
C TRP A 19 26.37 2.59 -13.07
N ARG A 20 25.55 2.38 -12.03
CA ARG A 20 24.14 2.06 -12.18
C ARG A 20 23.34 3.23 -12.74
N ARG A 21 22.66 3.00 -13.84
CA ARG A 21 21.81 3.98 -14.55
C ARG A 21 20.34 3.71 -14.31
N PHE A 22 19.89 3.76 -13.04
CA PHE A 22 18.52 3.45 -12.67
C PHE A 22 17.46 4.19 -13.50
N PRO A 23 17.55 5.52 -13.79
CA PRO A 23 16.56 6.18 -14.61
C PRO A 23 16.42 5.59 -16.01
N ASN A 24 17.50 5.06 -16.59
CA ASN A 24 17.48 4.49 -17.94
C ASN A 24 16.77 3.13 -18.01
N SER A 25 16.65 2.43 -16.87
CA SER A 25 15.95 1.14 -16.74
C SER A 25 14.54 1.28 -16.16
N PHE A 26 14.12 2.51 -15.81
CA PHE A 26 12.82 2.76 -15.19
C PHE A 26 11.71 2.87 -16.25
N SER A 27 11.41 1.74 -16.89
CA SER A 27 10.44 1.65 -17.98
C SER A 27 9.02 2.09 -17.61
N HIS A 28 8.60 1.91 -16.38
CA HIS A 28 7.27 2.35 -15.93
C HIS A 28 7.02 3.84 -16.21
N ILE A 29 8.00 4.69 -15.93
CA ILE A 29 7.89 6.13 -16.16
C ILE A 29 8.16 6.47 -17.64
N PHE A 30 9.22 5.90 -18.23
CA PHE A 30 9.71 6.33 -19.55
C PHE A 30 9.13 5.54 -20.72
N GLY A 31 8.55 4.35 -20.51
CA GLY A 31 7.97 3.52 -21.57
C GLY A 31 6.64 2.87 -21.20
N GLY A 32 6.22 2.93 -19.92
CA GLY A 32 5.04 2.22 -19.41
C GLY A 32 3.79 3.07 -19.16
N GLY A 33 3.79 4.35 -19.53
CA GLY A 33 2.62 5.23 -19.33
C GLY A 33 2.42 5.78 -17.92
N TYR A 34 3.32 5.48 -16.96
CA TYR A 34 3.22 5.93 -15.57
C TYR A 34 3.94 7.25 -15.27
N GLY A 35 4.27 8.06 -16.28
CA GLY A 35 5.03 9.31 -16.10
C GLY A 35 4.46 10.27 -15.07
N ALA A 36 3.13 10.39 -15.01
CA ALA A 36 2.42 11.21 -14.04
C ALA A 36 1.66 10.38 -12.97
N GLY A 37 1.63 9.06 -13.10
CA GLY A 37 0.76 8.18 -12.28
C GLY A 37 1.49 7.13 -11.46
N TYR A 38 2.81 7.12 -11.40
CA TYR A 38 3.57 6.10 -10.68
C TYR A 38 3.28 6.07 -9.16
N PHE A 39 2.88 7.18 -8.58
CA PHE A 39 2.44 7.29 -7.19
C PHE A 39 1.24 6.38 -6.86
N SER A 40 0.50 5.93 -7.87
CA SER A 40 -0.66 5.04 -7.69
C SER A 40 -0.31 3.74 -6.99
N TYR A 41 0.92 3.25 -7.13
CA TYR A 41 1.40 2.08 -6.38
C TYR A 41 1.42 2.33 -4.87
N LYS A 42 1.90 3.50 -4.44
CA LYS A 42 1.87 3.87 -3.00
C LYS A 42 0.45 4.11 -2.51
N TRP A 43 -0.40 4.68 -3.34
CA TRP A 43 -1.82 4.83 -3.01
C TRP A 43 -2.50 3.48 -2.79
N ALA A 44 -2.22 2.51 -3.67
CA ALA A 44 -2.72 1.15 -3.53
C ALA A 44 -2.18 0.45 -2.26
N GLU A 45 -0.93 0.71 -1.88
CA GLU A 45 -0.36 0.20 -0.63
C GLU A 45 -1.09 0.74 0.61
N VAL A 46 -1.48 2.01 0.63
CA VAL A 46 -2.30 2.59 1.71
C VAL A 46 -3.61 1.83 1.85
N LEU A 47 -4.32 1.65 0.73
CA LEU A 47 -5.62 0.95 0.73
C LEU A 47 -5.48 -0.52 1.14
N SER A 48 -4.47 -1.23 0.62
CA SER A 48 -4.27 -2.64 0.94
C SER A 48 -3.84 -2.86 2.40
N ALA A 49 -2.97 -2.01 2.94
CA ALA A 49 -2.55 -2.09 4.33
C ALA A 49 -3.72 -1.84 5.29
N ASP A 50 -4.53 -0.80 5.03
CA ASP A 50 -5.68 -0.49 5.86
C ASP A 50 -6.83 -1.52 5.69
N ALA A 51 -6.98 -2.10 4.50
CA ALA A 51 -7.90 -3.24 4.33
C ALA A 51 -7.44 -4.48 5.11
N TYR A 52 -6.13 -4.76 5.11
CA TYR A 52 -5.57 -5.87 5.89
C TYR A 52 -5.71 -5.64 7.41
N ALA A 53 -5.60 -4.41 7.87
CA ALA A 53 -5.83 -4.06 9.26
C ALA A 53 -7.22 -4.51 9.78
N ALA A 54 -8.25 -4.58 8.92
CA ALA A 54 -9.53 -5.15 9.32
C ALA A 54 -9.44 -6.63 9.74
N PHE A 55 -8.55 -7.39 9.12
CA PHE A 55 -8.31 -8.79 9.49
C PHE A 55 -7.49 -8.91 10.76
N GLU A 56 -6.52 -7.99 10.98
CA GLU A 56 -5.76 -7.92 12.22
C GLU A 56 -6.68 -7.57 13.41
N GLU A 57 -7.61 -6.63 13.22
CA GLU A 57 -8.59 -6.18 14.24
C GLU A 57 -9.65 -7.24 14.59
N THR A 58 -9.89 -8.20 13.70
CA THR A 58 -11.00 -9.17 13.82
C THR A 58 -10.54 -10.63 13.76
N HIS A 59 -9.25 -10.90 14.02
CA HIS A 59 -8.75 -12.27 14.06
C HIS A 59 -9.43 -13.12 15.17
N ASN A 60 -9.50 -14.42 14.95
CA ASN A 60 -10.01 -15.36 15.94
C ASN A 60 -8.99 -15.54 17.09
N PRO A 61 -9.42 -16.06 18.27
CA PRO A 61 -8.52 -16.30 19.40
C PRO A 61 -7.34 -17.25 19.10
N ASP A 62 -7.47 -18.10 18.07
CA ASP A 62 -6.41 -19.00 17.59
C ASP A 62 -5.46 -18.33 16.59
N GLY A 63 -5.63 -17.03 16.32
CA GLY A 63 -4.84 -16.25 15.35
C GLY A 63 -5.28 -16.40 13.89
N SER A 64 -6.29 -17.22 13.60
CA SER A 64 -6.82 -17.34 12.23
C SER A 64 -7.66 -16.13 11.83
N HIS A 65 -7.79 -15.87 10.53
CA HIS A 65 -8.58 -14.76 10.03
C HIS A 65 -10.09 -15.01 10.19
N SER A 66 -10.80 -13.96 10.57
CA SER A 66 -12.27 -13.98 10.66
C SER A 66 -12.91 -14.27 9.29
N ARG A 67 -13.72 -15.33 9.23
CA ARG A 67 -14.47 -15.65 8.01
C ARG A 67 -15.48 -14.55 7.65
N ALA A 68 -16.09 -13.91 8.65
CA ALA A 68 -17.04 -12.81 8.42
C ALA A 68 -16.36 -11.61 7.75
N THR A 69 -15.15 -11.25 8.20
CA THR A 69 -14.34 -10.19 7.58
C THR A 69 -13.95 -10.57 6.15
N GLY A 70 -13.56 -11.83 5.92
CA GLY A 70 -13.26 -12.35 4.58
C GLY A 70 -14.46 -12.28 3.63
N GLN A 71 -15.65 -12.64 4.10
CA GLN A 71 -16.88 -12.52 3.30
C GLN A 71 -17.22 -11.06 2.99
N LYS A 72 -17.06 -10.16 3.97
CA LYS A 72 -17.28 -8.73 3.76
C LYS A 72 -16.31 -8.17 2.72
N TYR A 73 -15.03 -8.56 2.78
CA TYR A 73 -14.03 -8.19 1.78
C TYR A 73 -14.40 -8.70 0.39
N LEU A 74 -14.81 -9.96 0.29
CA LEU A 74 -15.28 -10.55 -0.96
C LEU A 74 -16.42 -9.73 -1.56
N HIS A 75 -17.49 -9.48 -0.80
CA HIS A 75 -18.71 -8.82 -1.30
C HIS A 75 -18.52 -7.32 -1.58
N GLU A 76 -17.76 -6.60 -0.77
CA GLU A 76 -17.64 -5.14 -0.88
C GLU A 76 -16.48 -4.69 -1.77
N ILE A 77 -15.44 -5.52 -1.93
CA ILE A 77 -14.26 -5.18 -2.72
C ILE A 77 -14.19 -6.05 -3.98
N LEU A 78 -14.03 -7.38 -3.82
CA LEU A 78 -13.68 -8.24 -4.95
C LEU A 78 -14.82 -8.40 -5.95
N GLU A 79 -16.03 -8.67 -5.48
CA GLU A 79 -17.20 -8.83 -6.36
C GLU A 79 -17.66 -7.51 -7.00
N ARG A 80 -17.42 -6.38 -6.33
CA ARG A 80 -17.77 -5.05 -6.86
C ARG A 80 -16.81 -4.60 -7.95
N GLY A 81 -15.53 -4.86 -7.80
CA GLY A 81 -14.52 -4.44 -8.77
C GLY A 81 -14.66 -2.95 -9.14
N GLY A 82 -14.77 -2.65 -10.43
CA GLY A 82 -14.95 -1.29 -10.96
C GLY A 82 -16.40 -0.80 -11.06
N SER A 83 -17.39 -1.52 -10.52
CA SER A 83 -18.80 -1.12 -10.60
C SER A 83 -19.16 0.09 -9.70
N ARG A 84 -18.36 0.38 -8.71
CA ARG A 84 -18.39 1.57 -7.83
C ARG A 84 -17.00 2.21 -7.77
N SER A 85 -16.92 3.44 -7.28
CA SER A 85 -15.61 4.05 -7.02
C SER A 85 -14.83 3.27 -5.96
N ALA A 86 -13.49 3.30 -6.03
CA ALA A 86 -12.63 2.64 -5.07
C ALA A 86 -12.86 3.12 -3.63
N LEU A 87 -13.15 4.41 -3.44
CA LEU A 87 -13.46 4.99 -2.14
C LEU A 87 -14.78 4.46 -1.57
N GLU A 88 -15.81 4.33 -2.40
CA GLU A 88 -17.09 3.76 -1.99
C GLU A 88 -16.96 2.29 -1.59
N ASN A 89 -16.24 1.50 -2.39
CA ASN A 89 -15.94 0.10 -2.06
C ASN A 89 -15.21 0.00 -0.72
N PHE A 90 -14.17 0.79 -0.55
CA PHE A 90 -13.37 0.80 0.67
C PHE A 90 -14.19 1.22 1.90
N THR A 91 -14.98 2.28 1.76
CA THR A 91 -15.84 2.77 2.86
C THR A 91 -16.92 1.74 3.23
N ALA A 92 -17.50 1.05 2.26
CA ALA A 92 -18.46 -0.03 2.52
C ALA A 92 -17.80 -1.20 3.28
N PHE A 93 -16.55 -1.52 2.94
CA PHE A 93 -15.80 -2.56 3.64
C PHE A 93 -15.33 -2.12 5.03
N ARG A 94 -14.68 -0.95 5.17
CA ARG A 94 -14.07 -0.51 6.44
C ARG A 94 -15.02 0.28 7.35
N GLY A 95 -16.13 0.82 6.81
CA GLY A 95 -17.04 1.71 7.55
C GLY A 95 -16.50 3.14 7.71
N ARG A 96 -15.34 3.46 7.09
CA ARG A 96 -14.67 4.76 7.16
C ARG A 96 -13.78 5.00 5.93
N ALA A 97 -13.31 6.22 5.77
CA ALA A 97 -12.29 6.55 4.78
C ALA A 97 -10.92 5.88 5.09
N PRO A 98 -10.05 5.68 4.09
CA PRO A 98 -8.70 5.15 4.29
C PRO A 98 -7.85 5.99 5.23
N GLN A 99 -6.97 5.32 5.98
CA GLN A 99 -6.01 5.94 6.90
C GLN A 99 -4.59 5.41 6.64
N LEU A 100 -3.57 6.19 7.00
CA LEU A 100 -2.16 5.85 6.77
C LEU A 100 -1.57 4.94 7.87
N ASP A 101 -2.22 4.87 9.02
CA ASP A 101 -1.68 4.26 10.23
C ASP A 101 -1.24 2.80 10.03
N ALA A 102 -2.05 2.01 9.34
CA ALA A 102 -1.72 0.61 9.04
C ALA A 102 -0.47 0.49 8.18
N LEU A 103 -0.33 1.32 7.13
CA LEU A 103 0.86 1.31 6.28
C LEU A 103 2.11 1.70 7.06
N LEU A 104 2.04 2.76 7.86
CA LEU A 104 3.17 3.22 8.66
C LEU A 104 3.59 2.17 9.68
N ARG A 105 2.63 1.51 10.34
CA ARG A 105 2.88 0.40 11.27
C ARG A 105 3.54 -0.79 10.56
N HIS A 106 3.02 -1.23 9.42
CA HIS A 106 3.57 -2.35 8.66
C HIS A 106 4.99 -2.06 8.13
N GLN A 107 5.34 -0.79 7.94
CA GLN A 107 6.68 -0.38 7.55
C GLN A 107 7.61 -0.08 8.74
N GLY A 108 7.16 -0.31 9.98
CA GLY A 108 7.95 -0.04 11.19
C GLY A 108 8.15 1.45 11.50
N MET A 109 7.33 2.33 10.94
CA MET A 109 7.37 3.78 11.16
C MET A 109 6.38 4.27 12.23
N ALA A 110 5.56 3.39 12.75
CA ALA A 110 4.65 3.66 13.86
C ALA A 110 4.59 2.46 14.81
N GLU A 111 4.15 2.69 16.05
CA GLU A 111 4.05 1.64 17.06
C GLU A 111 3.08 0.53 16.63
N PRO A 112 3.36 -0.74 17.01
CA PRO A 112 2.43 -1.85 16.85
C PRO A 112 1.10 -1.58 17.58
N ILE A 113 0.01 -2.20 17.11
CA ILE A 113 -1.24 -2.21 17.89
C ILE A 113 -0.94 -2.97 19.18
N SER A 114 -1.11 -2.31 20.33
CA SER A 114 -1.07 -3.00 21.64
C SER A 114 -2.24 -3.99 21.70
N ALA A 115 -1.89 -5.25 21.91
CA ALA A 115 -2.86 -6.33 22.09
C ALA A 115 -3.68 -6.15 23.36
#